data_7c13b2506a59e58d27ea59bb89fb5ea1
#
_entry.id   7c13b2506a59e58d27ea59bb89fb5ea1
#
_cell.length_a   1.000
_cell.length_b   1.000
_cell.length_c   1.000
_cell.angle_alpha   90.00
_cell.angle_beta   90.00
_cell.angle_gamma   90.00
#
_symmetry.space_group_name_H-M   'P 1'
#
loop_
_entity.id
_entity.type
_entity.pdbx_description
1 polymer ?
#
loop_
_entity_poly.entity_id
_entity_poly.type
_entity_poly.pdbx_seq_one_letter_code
_entity_poly.pdbx_strand_id
1 'polypeptide(L)' 'MSIAATTAEWICTRCGATNRKLVALRTRQTSDRCVTCHTRHVVEPDARPVRWNARLDK' A
#
# COMPACT_ATOMS: atom_id res chain seq x y z
N MET A 1 -22.34 2.79 -12.66
CA MET A 1 -22.09 2.16 -11.37
C MET A 1 -20.73 2.61 -10.86
N SER A 2 -20.68 3.19 -9.70
CA SER A 2 -19.42 3.69 -9.15
C SER A 2 -18.71 2.57 -8.39
N ILE A 3 -17.42 2.48 -8.61
CA ILE A 3 -16.59 1.52 -7.88
C ILE A 3 -15.97 2.23 -6.69
N ALA A 4 -16.27 1.75 -5.50
CA ALA A 4 -15.71 2.32 -4.29
C ALA A 4 -14.28 1.82 -4.11
N ALA A 5 -13.33 2.61 -4.57
CA ALA A 5 -11.92 2.26 -4.49
C ALA A 5 -11.09 3.48 -4.15
N THR A 6 -9.93 3.25 -3.58
CA THR A 6 -8.97 4.29 -3.24
C THR A 6 -7.57 3.82 -3.60
N THR A 7 -6.64 4.75 -3.65
CA THR A 7 -5.25 4.43 -3.92
C THR A 7 -4.50 4.34 -2.61
N ALA A 8 -3.86 3.20 -2.37
CA ALA A 8 -2.95 3.03 -1.25
C ALA A 8 -1.55 3.39 -1.71
N GLU A 9 -1.05 4.52 -1.24
CA GLU A 9 0.31 4.96 -1.54
C GLU A 9 1.21 4.63 -0.35
N TRP A 10 2.27 3.87 -0.62
CA TRP A 10 3.16 3.43 0.44
C TRP A 10 4.61 3.49 -0.03
N ILE A 11 5.50 3.63 0.92
CA ILE A 11 6.93 3.74 0.65
C ILE A 11 7.60 2.45 1.08
N CYS A 12 8.38 1.86 0.17
CA CYS A 12 9.13 0.65 0.47
C CYS A 12 10.11 0.90 1.62
N THR A 13 10.04 0.05 2.63
CA THR A 13 10.92 0.19 3.79
C THR A 13 12.35 -0.26 3.50
N ARG A 14 12.57 -0.85 2.35
CA ARG A 14 13.86 -1.39 1.98
C ARG A 14 14.63 -0.50 1.00
N CYS A 15 13.98 -0.06 -0.06
CA CYS A 15 14.64 0.77 -1.08
C CYS A 15 14.13 2.20 -1.13
N GLY A 16 13.06 2.51 -0.41
CA GLY A 16 12.51 3.86 -0.38
C GLY A 16 11.65 4.26 -1.55
N ALA A 17 11.38 3.34 -2.47
CA ALA A 17 10.55 3.64 -3.63
C ALA A 17 9.09 3.85 -3.23
N THR A 18 8.43 4.80 -3.89
CA THR A 18 7.00 5.03 -3.69
C THR A 18 6.20 4.06 -4.54
N ASN A 19 5.26 3.39 -3.92
CA ASN A 19 4.39 2.44 -4.59
C ASN A 19 2.94 2.84 -4.44
N ARG A 20 2.10 2.46 -5.39
CA ARG A 20 0.67 2.71 -5.35
C ARG A 20 -0.09 1.45 -5.73
N LYS A 21 -1.17 1.21 -5.01
CA LYS A 21 -2.04 0.08 -5.28
C LYS A 21 -3.48 0.51 -5.16
N LEU A 22 -4.30 0.11 -6.12
CA LEU A 22 -5.73 0.37 -6.04
C LEU A 22 -6.38 -0.67 -5.14
N VAL A 23 -7.09 -0.20 -4.12
CA VAL A 23 -7.74 -1.08 -3.14
C VAL A 23 -9.18 -0.64 -2.92
N ALA A 24 -10.01 -1.55 -2.44
CA ALA A 24 -11.37 -1.20 -2.06
C ALA A 24 -11.37 -0.24 -0.88
N LEU A 25 -12.36 0.67 -0.81
CA LEU A 25 -12.42 1.72 0.20
C LEU A 25 -12.34 1.21 1.64
N ARG A 26 -12.86 0.02 1.90
CA ARG A 26 -12.91 -0.54 3.25
C ARG A 26 -11.76 -1.49 3.54
N THR A 27 -10.78 -1.53 2.69
CA THR A 27 -9.62 -2.38 2.90
C THR A 27 -8.85 -1.92 4.13
N ARG A 28 -8.64 -2.82 5.07
CA ARG A 28 -7.90 -2.53 6.31
C ARG A 28 -6.47 -3.01 6.25
N GLN A 29 -6.18 -3.89 5.32
CA GLN A 29 -4.85 -4.44 5.17
C GLN A 29 -4.75 -5.08 3.80
N THR A 30 -3.61 -4.92 3.18
CA THR A 30 -3.35 -5.58 1.91
C THR A 30 -1.87 -5.91 1.84
N SER A 31 -1.50 -6.81 0.95
CA SER A 31 -0.09 -7.04 0.67
C SER A 31 0.22 -6.54 -0.73
N ASP A 32 1.43 -6.03 -0.88
CA ASP A 32 1.89 -5.51 -2.14
C ASP A 32 3.37 -5.77 -2.28
N ARG A 33 3.84 -5.73 -3.49
CA ARG A 33 5.26 -5.96 -3.81
C ARG A 33 5.83 -4.68 -4.39
N CYS A 34 6.99 -4.26 -3.89
CA CYS A 34 7.65 -3.09 -4.41
C CYS A 34 8.00 -3.28 -5.89
N VAL A 35 7.67 -2.30 -6.72
CA VAL A 35 7.95 -2.39 -8.16
C VAL A 35 9.43 -2.28 -8.48
N THR A 36 10.22 -1.76 -7.55
CA THR A 36 11.66 -1.56 -7.77
C THR A 36 12.48 -2.74 -7.28
N CYS A 37 12.27 -3.18 -6.04
CA CYS A 37 13.09 -4.25 -5.45
C CYS A 37 12.34 -5.55 -5.23
N HIS A 38 11.05 -5.59 -5.55
CA HIS A 38 10.18 -6.77 -5.46
C HIS A 38 10.00 -7.31 -4.04
N THR A 39 10.34 -6.55 -3.02
CA THR A 39 10.14 -6.96 -1.64
C THR A 39 8.66 -6.88 -1.27
N ARG A 40 8.12 -7.93 -0.67
CA ARG A 40 6.72 -7.95 -0.24
C ARG A 40 6.55 -7.19 1.06
N HIS A 41 5.46 -6.45 1.11
CA HIS A 41 5.12 -5.66 2.28
C HIS A 41 3.66 -5.89 2.65
N VAL A 42 3.36 -5.77 3.93
CA VAL A 42 2.00 -5.63 4.42
C VAL A 42 1.72 -4.15 4.53
N VAL A 43 0.64 -3.70 3.92
CA VAL A 43 0.30 -2.28 3.81
C VAL A 43 -1.03 -2.05 4.51
N GLU A 44 -1.08 -1.05 5.37
CA GLU A 44 -2.25 -0.73 6.18
C GLU A 44 -2.57 0.75 6.10
N PRO A 45 -3.87 1.13 6.15
CA PRO A 45 -4.23 2.55 6.14
C PRO A 45 -3.67 3.28 7.36
N ASP A 46 -3.30 4.53 7.14
CA ASP A 46 -2.87 5.42 8.19
C ASP A 46 -3.96 6.48 8.41
N ALA A 47 -3.74 7.37 9.38
CA ALA A 47 -4.64 8.48 9.65
C ALA A 47 -4.79 9.41 8.43
N ARG A 48 -3.81 9.42 7.53
CA ARG A 48 -3.87 10.23 6.32
C ARG A 48 -4.64 9.50 5.22
N PRO A 49 -5.48 10.20 4.45
CA PRO A 49 -6.38 9.54 3.49
C PRO A 49 -5.68 8.74 2.40
N VAL A 50 -4.53 9.16 1.94
CA VAL A 50 -3.87 8.54 0.78
C VAL A 50 -2.65 7.73 1.18
N ARG A 51 -1.93 8.17 2.19
CA ARG A 51 -0.68 7.52 2.58
C ARG A 51 -0.92 6.34 3.51
N TRP A 52 -0.34 5.22 3.17
CA TRP A 52 -0.47 3.99 3.94
C TRP A 52 0.86 3.62 4.56
N ASN A 53 0.80 2.92 5.69
CA ASN A 53 1.99 2.40 6.35
C ASN A 53 2.33 1.04 5.78
N ALA A 54 3.61 0.81 5.54
CA ALA A 54 4.09 -0.46 5.03
C ALA A 54 5.11 -1.05 5.99
N ARG A 55 5.08 -2.38 6.11
CA ARG A 55 6.07 -3.12 6.88
C ARG A 55 6.42 -4.39 6.11
N LEU A 56 7.61 -4.91 6.38
CA LEU A 56 8.05 -6.12 5.71
C LEU A 56 7.12 -7.28 6.03
N ASP A 57 6.78 -8.05 5.00
CA ASP A 57 6.00 -9.26 5.13
C ASP A 57 6.98 -10.42 5.31
N LYS A 58 7.04 -10.93 6.52
CA LYS A 58 7.92 -12.07 6.84
C LYS A 58 7.16 -13.36 6.88
#